data_a92b792040c5fd476da4b866ce41ac2d
#
_entry.id   a92b792040c5fd476da4b866ce41ac2d
#
_cell.length_a   1.000
_cell.length_b   1.000
_cell.length_c   1.000
_cell.angle_alpha   90.00
_cell.angle_beta   90.00
_cell.angle_gamma   90.00
#
_symmetry.space_group_name_H-M   'P 1'
#
loop_
_entity.id
_entity.type
_entity.pdbx_description
1 polymer ?
#
loop_
_entity_poly.entity_id
_entity_poly.type
_entity_poly.pdbx_seq_one_letter_code
_entity_poly.pdbx_strand_id
1 'polypeptide(L)'
;MLNAVHCSDMVVSEFIKRVRESDYSDNTVIVVGSDHLAFRNLAYDQLSQTNRTNLFFINHPSQIKPARINKIGTTLDIGPTLLKQLGFNTEALGLGKNLLGNEKTIIQKKQGDIYEYLRSLSDDLISLWDFPQLNDGLLITPDPALTIKFGDRSIRFPALIFINDDLQVQRVTFGDYSPHGLIDHVDELEA
;
A
#
# COMPACT_ATOMS: atom_id res chain seq x y z
N MET A 1 12.78 -21.79 -8.69
CA MET A 1 11.90 -20.64 -8.86
C MET A 1 10.52 -21.03 -9.39
N LEU A 2 10.37 -21.71 -10.55
CA LEU A 2 9.04 -22.11 -11.06
C LEU A 2 8.26 -22.97 -10.06
N ASN A 3 8.93 -23.89 -9.36
CA ASN A 3 8.31 -24.68 -8.28
C ASN A 3 7.83 -23.81 -7.11
N ALA A 4 8.55 -22.73 -6.77
CA ALA A 4 8.13 -21.81 -5.72
C ALA A 4 6.89 -21.02 -6.14
N VAL A 5 6.84 -20.55 -7.38
CA VAL A 5 5.66 -19.86 -7.93
C VAL A 5 4.45 -20.79 -7.94
N HIS A 6 4.63 -22.03 -8.40
CA HIS A 6 3.57 -23.03 -8.40
C HIS A 6 3.08 -23.36 -6.97
N CYS A 7 4.00 -23.52 -6.02
CA CYS A 7 3.64 -23.73 -4.63
C CYS A 7 2.84 -22.54 -4.04
N SER A 8 3.28 -21.30 -4.31
CA SER A 8 2.58 -20.10 -3.87
C SER A 8 1.17 -20.01 -4.48
N ASP A 9 1.04 -20.31 -5.77
CA ASP A 9 -0.26 -20.33 -6.47
C ASP A 9 -1.21 -21.35 -5.82
N MET A 10 -0.72 -22.55 -5.53
CA MET A 10 -1.52 -23.58 -4.83
C MET A 10 -1.97 -23.11 -3.45
N VAL A 11 -1.08 -22.51 -2.66
CA VAL A 11 -1.39 -22.04 -1.30
C VAL A 11 -2.42 -20.92 -1.35
N VAL A 12 -2.25 -19.94 -2.25
CA VAL A 12 -3.21 -18.84 -2.41
C VAL A 12 -4.56 -19.36 -2.90
N SER A 13 -4.56 -20.28 -3.86
CA SER A 13 -5.79 -20.87 -4.39
C SER A 13 -6.55 -21.65 -3.32
N GLU A 14 -5.86 -22.44 -2.51
CA GLU A 14 -6.46 -23.18 -1.39
C GLU A 14 -6.99 -22.23 -0.30
N PHE A 15 -6.26 -21.16 0.01
CA PHE A 15 -6.73 -20.14 0.94
C PHE A 15 -8.03 -19.49 0.45
N ILE A 16 -8.09 -19.07 -0.82
CA ILE A 16 -9.28 -18.49 -1.43
C ILE A 16 -10.46 -19.47 -1.37
N LYS A 17 -10.21 -20.74 -1.67
CA LYS A 17 -11.21 -21.78 -1.60
C LYS A 17 -11.78 -21.92 -0.20
N ARG A 18 -10.93 -21.99 0.83
CA ARG A 18 -11.37 -22.07 2.24
C ARG A 18 -12.21 -20.87 2.66
N VAL A 19 -11.82 -19.66 2.27
CA VAL A 19 -12.61 -18.46 2.56
C VAL A 19 -13.97 -18.53 1.90
N ARG A 20 -14.04 -19.00 0.65
CA ARG A 20 -15.31 -19.14 -0.08
C ARG A 20 -16.22 -20.22 0.48
N GLU A 21 -15.68 -21.24 1.12
CA GLU A 21 -16.41 -22.34 1.77
C GLU A 21 -16.72 -22.05 3.25
N SER A 22 -16.29 -20.92 3.79
CA SER A 22 -16.52 -20.52 5.17
C SER A 22 -17.86 -19.79 5.36
N ASP A 23 -18.31 -19.71 6.62
CA ASP A 23 -19.49 -18.93 7.01
C ASP A 23 -19.35 -17.42 6.75
N TYR A 24 -18.14 -16.95 6.43
CA TYR A 24 -17.84 -15.54 6.14
C TYR A 24 -17.90 -15.21 4.65
N SER A 25 -18.10 -16.20 3.77
CA SER A 25 -18.01 -16.05 2.32
C SER A 25 -18.89 -14.92 1.78
N ASP A 26 -20.10 -14.80 2.28
CA ASP A 26 -21.09 -13.83 1.80
C ASP A 26 -20.77 -12.38 2.22
N ASN A 27 -19.90 -12.20 3.20
CA ASN A 27 -19.49 -10.90 3.74
C ASN A 27 -18.01 -10.59 3.47
N THR A 28 -17.33 -11.40 2.65
CA THR A 28 -15.89 -11.27 2.43
C THR A 28 -15.58 -10.98 0.97
N VAL A 29 -14.93 -9.86 0.73
CA VAL A 29 -14.30 -9.54 -0.55
C VAL A 29 -12.83 -9.93 -0.49
N ILE A 30 -12.40 -10.81 -1.41
CA ILE A 30 -11.01 -11.23 -1.51
C ILE A 30 -10.33 -10.43 -2.61
N VAL A 31 -9.22 -9.80 -2.28
CA VAL A 31 -8.40 -9.03 -3.22
C VAL A 31 -7.02 -9.65 -3.28
N VAL A 32 -6.55 -9.93 -4.48
CA VAL A 32 -5.19 -10.42 -4.70
C VAL A 32 -4.52 -9.51 -5.72
N GLY A 33 -3.34 -9.02 -5.36
CA GLY A 33 -2.56 -8.13 -6.20
C GLY A 33 -1.07 -8.33 -5.99
N SER A 34 -0.27 -8.11 -7.03
CA SER A 34 1.17 -7.96 -6.88
C SER A 34 1.51 -6.49 -6.64
N ASP A 35 2.45 -6.25 -5.77
CA ASP A 35 2.99 -4.93 -5.43
C ASP A 35 3.83 -4.35 -6.58
N HIS A 36 4.60 -5.21 -7.26
CA HIS A 36 5.46 -4.84 -8.38
C HIS A 36 5.65 -6.02 -9.36
N LEU A 37 6.25 -5.73 -10.51
CA LEU A 37 6.69 -6.77 -11.45
C LEU A 37 7.85 -7.55 -10.85
N ALA A 38 7.91 -8.85 -11.12
CA ALA A 38 9.01 -9.70 -10.68
C ALA A 38 10.36 -9.13 -11.14
N PHE A 39 11.34 -9.06 -10.23
CA PHE A 39 12.70 -8.71 -10.56
C PHE A 39 13.33 -9.70 -11.56
N ARG A 40 14.48 -9.34 -12.11
CA ARG A 40 15.22 -10.22 -13.01
C ARG A 40 15.52 -11.55 -12.30
N ASN A 41 15.11 -12.65 -12.92
CA ASN A 41 15.18 -13.98 -12.35
C ASN A 41 15.41 -15.03 -13.47
N LEU A 42 15.45 -16.31 -13.14
CA LEU A 42 15.70 -17.39 -14.09
C LEU A 42 14.68 -17.51 -15.23
N ALA A 43 13.49 -16.96 -15.09
CA ALA A 43 12.47 -16.93 -16.15
C ALA A 43 12.44 -15.59 -16.91
N TYR A 44 13.40 -14.69 -16.67
CA TYR A 44 13.40 -13.34 -17.23
C TYR A 44 13.32 -13.35 -18.75
N ASP A 45 14.07 -14.20 -19.42
CA ASP A 45 14.12 -14.25 -20.89
C ASP A 45 12.76 -14.67 -21.49
N GLN A 46 12.03 -15.53 -20.82
CA GLN A 46 10.67 -15.93 -21.19
C GLN A 46 9.67 -14.79 -20.89
N LEU A 47 9.76 -14.19 -19.72
CA LEU A 47 8.89 -13.10 -19.29
C LEU A 47 9.08 -11.82 -20.13
N SER A 48 10.30 -11.55 -20.59
CA SER A 48 10.63 -10.38 -21.41
C SER A 48 10.01 -10.43 -22.81
N GLN A 49 9.63 -11.61 -23.28
CA GLN A 49 8.95 -11.80 -24.58
C GLN A 49 7.45 -11.53 -24.52
N THR A 50 6.90 -11.25 -23.34
CA THR A 50 5.49 -10.99 -23.14
C THR A 50 5.26 -9.60 -22.55
N ASN A 51 4.05 -9.07 -22.70
CA ASN A 51 3.62 -7.89 -21.97
C ASN A 51 3.49 -8.25 -20.48
N ARG A 52 4.46 -7.79 -19.70
CA ARG A 52 4.49 -8.03 -18.27
C ARG A 52 3.48 -7.13 -17.56
N THR A 53 2.60 -7.74 -16.79
CA THR A 53 1.60 -7.03 -16.00
C THR A 53 1.59 -7.55 -14.58
N ASN A 54 1.23 -6.70 -13.63
CA ASN A 54 0.95 -7.11 -12.26
C ASN A 54 -0.34 -7.91 -12.22
N LEU A 55 -0.39 -8.91 -11.34
CA LEU A 55 -1.61 -9.60 -11.02
C LEU A 55 -2.53 -8.66 -10.22
N PHE A 56 -3.78 -8.60 -10.62
CA PHE A 56 -4.83 -7.97 -9.82
C PHE A 56 -6.17 -8.63 -10.11
N PHE A 57 -6.80 -9.18 -9.09
CA PHE A 57 -8.19 -9.61 -9.18
C PHE A 57 -8.94 -9.38 -7.88
N ILE A 58 -10.24 -9.24 -8.00
CA ILE A 58 -11.20 -9.10 -6.91
C ILE A 58 -12.20 -10.26 -7.02
N ASN A 59 -12.39 -10.99 -5.93
CA ASN A 59 -13.48 -11.93 -5.77
C ASN A 59 -14.51 -11.31 -4.83
N HIS A 60 -15.66 -10.92 -5.40
CA HIS A 60 -16.75 -10.31 -4.68
C HIS A 60 -17.88 -11.32 -4.50
N PRO A 61 -18.50 -11.47 -3.31
CA PRO A 61 -19.53 -12.48 -3.06
C PRO A 61 -20.75 -12.35 -3.98
N SER A 62 -21.13 -11.14 -4.36
CA SER A 62 -22.26 -10.92 -5.29
C SER A 62 -21.93 -11.14 -6.76
N GLN A 63 -20.67 -11.41 -7.10
CA GLN A 63 -20.25 -11.59 -8.50
C GLN A 63 -20.41 -13.06 -8.92
N ILE A 64 -21.45 -13.35 -9.67
CA ILE A 64 -21.79 -14.72 -10.11
C ILE A 64 -20.93 -15.19 -11.28
N LYS A 65 -20.48 -14.27 -12.15
CA LYS A 65 -19.69 -14.60 -13.34
C LYS A 65 -18.36 -13.85 -13.35
N PRO A 66 -17.26 -14.53 -13.68
CA PRO A 66 -15.99 -13.86 -13.84
C PRO A 66 -16.06 -12.84 -14.99
N ALA A 67 -15.46 -11.67 -14.77
CA ALA A 67 -15.31 -10.64 -15.79
C ALA A 67 -13.85 -10.24 -15.89
N ARG A 68 -13.37 -10.00 -17.11
CA ARG A 68 -12.01 -9.50 -17.36
C ARG A 68 -12.09 -8.02 -17.70
N ILE A 69 -11.30 -7.23 -16.97
CA ILE A 69 -11.14 -5.80 -17.22
C ILE A 69 -9.89 -5.61 -18.07
N ASN A 70 -10.07 -5.07 -19.28
CA ASN A 70 -8.96 -4.82 -20.21
C ASN A 70 -8.41 -3.38 -20.11
N LYS A 71 -8.85 -2.62 -19.12
CA LYS A 71 -8.39 -1.27 -18.88
C LYS A 71 -6.96 -1.28 -18.33
N ILE A 72 -6.07 -0.51 -18.94
CA ILE A 72 -4.70 -0.38 -18.48
C ILE A 72 -4.67 0.55 -17.27
N GLY A 73 -4.06 0.08 -16.18
CA GLY A 73 -3.92 0.81 -14.94
C GLY A 73 -2.59 0.54 -14.24
N THR A 74 -2.49 1.08 -13.05
CA THR A 74 -1.34 0.94 -12.15
C THR A 74 -1.81 0.45 -10.78
N THR A 75 -0.89 0.16 -9.87
CA THR A 75 -1.23 -0.18 -8.47
C THR A 75 -1.99 0.94 -7.75
N LEU A 76 -1.85 2.20 -8.20
CA LEU A 76 -2.62 3.34 -7.67
C LEU A 76 -4.14 3.20 -7.90
N ASP A 77 -4.52 2.49 -8.95
CA ASP A 77 -5.92 2.32 -9.34
C ASP A 77 -6.63 1.21 -8.54
N ILE A 78 -5.89 0.41 -7.78
CA ILE A 78 -6.43 -0.67 -6.94
C ILE A 78 -7.35 -0.09 -5.86
N GLY A 79 -6.87 0.91 -5.12
CA GLY A 79 -7.59 1.53 -4.01
C GLY A 79 -8.99 2.05 -4.39
N PRO A 80 -9.12 2.98 -5.36
CA PRO A 80 -10.44 3.49 -5.77
C PRO A 80 -11.32 2.40 -6.39
N THR A 81 -10.74 1.41 -7.09
CA THR A 81 -11.49 0.28 -7.64
C THR A 81 -12.09 -0.57 -6.52
N LEU A 82 -11.31 -0.87 -5.49
CA LEU A 82 -11.76 -1.64 -4.35
C LEU A 82 -12.83 -0.89 -3.55
N LEU A 83 -12.62 0.38 -3.25
CA LEU A 83 -13.61 1.21 -2.54
C LEU A 83 -14.95 1.22 -3.27
N LYS A 84 -14.92 1.33 -4.60
CA LYS A 84 -16.15 1.25 -5.41
C LYS A 84 -16.85 -0.11 -5.28
N GLN A 85 -16.10 -1.21 -5.28
CA GLN A 85 -16.65 -2.55 -5.09
C GLN A 85 -17.25 -2.73 -3.68
N LEU A 86 -16.70 -2.08 -2.68
CA LEU A 86 -17.22 -2.08 -1.31
C LEU A 86 -18.42 -1.13 -1.11
N GLY A 87 -18.92 -0.49 -2.17
CA GLY A 87 -20.11 0.35 -2.12
C GLY A 87 -19.84 1.83 -1.82
N PHE A 88 -18.57 2.25 -1.69
CA PHE A 88 -18.24 3.66 -1.54
C PHE A 88 -18.42 4.41 -2.85
N ASN A 89 -18.93 5.64 -2.79
CA ASN A 89 -19.08 6.47 -3.98
C ASN A 89 -17.78 7.18 -4.36
N THR A 90 -16.78 6.41 -4.72
CA THR A 90 -15.42 6.88 -5.03
C THR A 90 -15.01 6.44 -6.42
N GLU A 91 -14.71 7.39 -7.31
CA GLU A 91 -14.20 7.12 -8.66
C GLU A 91 -12.69 7.38 -8.77
N ALA A 92 -12.11 8.07 -7.79
CA ALA A 92 -10.69 8.41 -7.74
C ALA A 92 -10.18 8.45 -6.30
N LEU A 93 -8.89 8.14 -6.12
CA LEU A 93 -8.16 8.32 -4.86
C LEU A 93 -6.74 8.76 -5.20
N GLY A 94 -6.39 10.01 -4.88
CA GLY A 94 -5.14 10.61 -5.32
C GLY A 94 -5.00 10.55 -6.85
N LEU A 95 -3.91 9.96 -7.33
CA LEU A 95 -3.66 9.79 -8.77
C LEU A 95 -4.41 8.58 -9.36
N GLY A 96 -4.90 7.67 -8.52
CA GLY A 96 -5.58 6.45 -8.94
C GLY A 96 -7.02 6.69 -9.39
N LYS A 97 -7.51 5.84 -10.29
CA LYS A 97 -8.86 5.87 -10.85
C LYS A 97 -9.52 4.49 -10.75
N ASN A 98 -10.83 4.48 -10.57
CA ASN A 98 -11.61 3.25 -10.62
C ASN A 98 -11.46 2.57 -11.99
N LEU A 99 -10.93 1.36 -12.01
CA LEU A 99 -10.73 0.57 -13.23
C LEU A 99 -12.05 0.14 -13.89
N LEU A 100 -13.13 0.06 -13.12
CA LEU A 100 -14.47 -0.28 -13.60
C LEU A 100 -15.23 0.93 -14.16
N GLY A 101 -14.76 2.16 -13.84
CA GLY A 101 -15.36 3.40 -14.32
C GLY A 101 -14.92 3.78 -15.72
N ASN A 102 -15.44 4.91 -16.22
CA ASN A 102 -15.18 5.39 -17.58
C ASN A 102 -13.96 6.36 -17.65
N GLU A 103 -13.47 6.84 -16.51
CA GLU A 103 -12.35 7.78 -16.49
C GLU A 103 -11.05 7.11 -16.93
N LYS A 104 -10.25 7.82 -17.71
CA LYS A 104 -8.91 7.34 -18.08
C LYS A 104 -8.00 7.31 -16.85
N THR A 105 -7.25 6.23 -16.71
CA THR A 105 -6.18 6.13 -15.70
C THR A 105 -5.02 7.09 -16.03
N ILE A 106 -4.14 7.32 -15.06
CA ILE A 106 -2.98 8.18 -15.27
C ILE A 106 -2.10 7.70 -16.43
N ILE A 107 -1.87 6.38 -16.52
CA ILE A 107 -1.06 5.80 -17.60
C ILE A 107 -1.73 5.95 -18.96
N GLN A 108 -3.07 5.91 -19.03
CA GLN A 108 -3.80 6.15 -20.25
C GLN A 108 -3.82 7.64 -20.68
N LYS A 109 -3.72 8.55 -19.70
CA LYS A 109 -3.66 10.01 -19.96
C LYS A 109 -2.27 10.47 -20.38
N LYS A 110 -1.22 9.83 -19.85
CA LYS A 110 0.18 10.22 -19.96
C LYS A 110 1.01 9.23 -20.78
N GLN A 111 0.42 8.62 -21.82
CA GLN A 111 1.12 7.70 -22.70
C GLN A 111 2.41 8.34 -23.26
N GLY A 112 3.55 7.72 -22.98
CA GLY A 112 4.87 8.20 -23.37
C GLY A 112 5.55 9.14 -22.36
N ASP A 113 4.79 9.93 -21.58
CA ASP A 113 5.33 10.97 -20.70
C ASP A 113 5.12 10.69 -19.22
N ILE A 114 4.79 9.45 -18.85
CA ILE A 114 4.44 9.10 -17.47
C ILE A 114 5.60 9.35 -16.49
N TYR A 115 6.83 9.06 -16.90
CA TYR A 115 8.00 9.26 -16.04
C TYR A 115 8.32 10.74 -15.81
N GLU A 116 8.19 11.56 -16.85
CA GLU A 116 8.36 13.00 -16.73
C GLU A 116 7.28 13.62 -15.86
N TYR A 117 6.03 13.19 -16.05
CA TYR A 117 4.94 13.62 -15.21
C TYR A 117 5.13 13.23 -13.73
N LEU A 118 5.51 11.98 -13.43
CA LEU A 118 5.77 11.56 -12.06
C LEU A 118 6.97 12.31 -11.45
N ARG A 119 7.98 12.61 -12.25
CA ARG A 119 9.12 13.43 -11.81
C ARG A 119 8.68 14.87 -11.50
N SER A 120 7.76 15.45 -12.26
CA SER A 120 7.24 16.77 -11.97
C SER A 120 6.43 16.85 -10.68
N LEU A 121 5.95 15.70 -10.18
CA LEU A 121 5.24 15.58 -8.91
C LEU A 121 6.14 15.11 -7.76
N SER A 122 7.44 14.94 -7.98
CA SER A 122 8.33 14.32 -6.99
C SER A 122 8.34 15.09 -5.67
N ASP A 123 8.43 16.40 -5.72
CA ASP A 123 8.49 17.24 -4.53
C ASP A 123 7.17 17.17 -3.74
N ASP A 124 6.03 17.21 -4.44
CA ASP A 124 4.71 17.05 -3.82
C ASP A 124 4.55 15.66 -3.20
N LEU A 125 5.02 14.61 -3.91
CA LEU A 125 4.95 13.24 -3.42
C LEU A 125 5.87 13.03 -2.22
N ILE A 126 7.07 13.58 -2.23
CA ILE A 126 8.01 13.53 -1.11
C ILE A 126 7.41 14.24 0.10
N SER A 127 6.80 15.41 -0.10
CA SER A 127 6.17 16.18 0.98
C SER A 127 5.05 15.41 1.70
N LEU A 128 4.40 14.44 1.04
CA LEU A 128 3.41 13.56 1.69
C LEU A 128 4.04 12.58 2.71
N TRP A 129 5.34 12.32 2.57
CA TRP A 129 6.11 11.47 3.48
C TRP A 129 6.92 12.29 4.49
N ASP A 130 7.05 13.61 4.26
CA ASP A 130 7.73 14.49 5.18
C ASP A 130 6.95 14.59 6.48
N PHE A 131 7.63 14.31 7.56
CA PHE A 131 7.14 14.62 8.88
C PHE A 131 7.47 16.09 9.21
N PRO A 132 6.63 16.77 9.99
CA PRO A 132 6.90 18.15 10.38
C PRO A 132 8.27 18.26 11.06
N GLN A 133 9.01 19.33 10.74
CA GLN A 133 10.25 19.64 11.42
C GLN A 133 10.00 19.94 12.90
N LEU A 134 10.90 19.51 13.76
CA LEU A 134 10.87 19.81 15.19
C LEU A 134 11.46 21.20 15.48
N ASN A 135 11.05 22.23 14.73
CA ASN A 135 11.62 23.58 14.83
C ASN A 135 11.45 24.21 16.22
N ASP A 136 10.39 23.83 16.94
CA ASP A 136 10.07 24.35 18.27
C ASP A 136 10.25 23.32 19.40
N GLY A 137 10.92 22.20 19.10
CA GLY A 137 11.11 21.09 20.03
C GLY A 137 9.91 20.15 20.13
N LEU A 138 10.07 19.14 20.96
CA LEU A 138 9.08 18.13 21.24
C LEU A 138 8.23 18.55 22.41
N LEU A 139 6.95 18.88 22.19
CA LEU A 139 6.03 19.15 23.29
C LEU A 139 5.35 17.85 23.72
N ILE A 140 5.79 17.30 24.85
CA ILE A 140 5.13 16.18 25.52
C ILE A 140 4.07 16.78 26.43
N THR A 141 2.81 16.65 26.06
CA THR A 141 1.71 17.02 26.96
C THR A 141 1.37 15.85 27.86
N PRO A 142 1.24 16.02 29.18
CA PRO A 142 0.72 15.01 30.08
C PRO A 142 -0.80 14.90 29.87
N ASP A 143 -1.21 14.30 28.76
CA ASP A 143 -2.59 13.98 28.43
C ASP A 143 -2.86 12.53 28.91
N PRO A 144 -4.01 12.23 29.50
CA PRO A 144 -4.40 10.85 29.79
C PRO A 144 -4.40 9.93 28.58
N ALA A 145 -4.42 10.48 27.34
CA ALA A 145 -4.25 9.72 26.11
C ALA A 145 -2.80 9.52 25.68
N LEU A 146 -1.81 10.06 26.44
CA LEU A 146 -0.37 9.98 26.10
C LEU A 146 -0.13 10.31 24.61
N THR A 147 -0.23 11.58 24.25
CA THR A 147 0.03 12.06 22.89
C THR A 147 1.21 13.02 22.83
N ILE A 148 1.98 12.92 21.76
CA ILE A 148 3.03 13.89 21.40
C ILE A 148 2.46 14.79 20.31
N LYS A 149 2.60 16.10 20.47
CA LYS A 149 2.23 17.07 19.42
C LYS A 149 3.47 17.53 18.66
N PHE A 150 3.36 17.50 17.33
CA PHE A 150 4.32 18.07 16.40
C PHE A 150 3.57 19.09 15.53
N GLY A 151 3.71 20.36 15.81
CA GLY A 151 2.91 21.38 15.16
C GLY A 151 1.41 21.03 15.27
N ASP A 152 0.74 20.87 14.14
CA ASP A 152 -0.69 20.52 14.10
C ASP A 152 -1.00 19.00 14.17
N ARG A 153 0.03 18.16 14.21
CA ARG A 153 -0.14 16.70 14.26
C ARG A 153 0.01 16.17 15.67
N SER A 154 -0.76 15.13 15.96
CA SER A 154 -0.73 14.43 17.25
C SER A 154 -0.41 12.95 17.04
N ILE A 155 0.59 12.45 17.75
CA ILE A 155 1.04 11.06 17.70
C ILE A 155 0.75 10.42 19.05
N ARG A 156 0.11 9.25 19.02
CA ARG A 156 -0.25 8.51 20.23
C ARG A 156 0.91 7.64 20.71
N PHE A 157 1.10 7.58 22.02
CA PHE A 157 2.04 6.68 22.68
C PHE A 157 1.53 5.23 22.75
N PRO A 158 2.46 4.23 22.81
CA PRO A 158 3.90 4.39 22.65
C PRO A 158 4.30 4.54 21.19
N ALA A 159 5.30 5.38 20.91
CA ALA A 159 5.86 5.58 19.59
C ALA A 159 7.38 5.76 19.67
N LEU A 160 8.10 5.15 18.73
CA LEU A 160 9.52 5.36 18.52
C LEU A 160 9.68 6.32 17.34
N ILE A 161 10.38 7.42 17.58
CA ILE A 161 10.56 8.50 16.59
C ILE A 161 12.03 8.57 16.24
N PHE A 162 12.36 8.38 14.97
CA PHE A 162 13.72 8.53 14.44
C PHE A 162 13.87 9.93 13.84
N ILE A 163 14.87 10.64 14.27
CA ILE A 163 15.22 11.98 13.78
C ILE A 163 16.60 11.97 13.14
N ASN A 164 16.81 12.82 12.12
CA ASN A 164 18.14 13.05 11.54
C ASN A 164 18.87 14.18 12.29
N ASP A 165 20.10 14.47 11.83
CA ASP A 165 20.96 15.51 12.41
C ASP A 165 20.36 16.92 12.29
N ASP A 166 19.44 17.13 11.35
CA ASP A 166 18.70 18.39 11.15
C ASP A 166 17.39 18.45 11.97
N LEU A 167 17.21 17.55 12.93
CA LEU A 167 16.00 17.42 13.77
C LEU A 167 14.71 17.13 13.00
N GLN A 168 14.83 16.60 11.78
CA GLN A 168 13.67 16.17 10.99
C GLN A 168 13.28 14.75 11.36
N VAL A 169 11.97 14.51 11.52
CA VAL A 169 11.46 13.18 11.80
C VAL A 169 11.52 12.34 10.53
N GLN A 170 12.35 11.30 10.52
CA GLN A 170 12.49 10.38 9.39
C GLN A 170 11.49 9.23 9.42
N ARG A 171 11.18 8.73 10.61
CA ARG A 171 10.29 7.59 10.78
C ARG A 171 9.60 7.62 12.14
N VAL A 172 8.35 7.19 12.17
CA VAL A 172 7.62 6.92 13.40
C VAL A 172 7.16 5.47 13.36
N THR A 173 7.47 4.72 14.41
CA THR A 173 7.01 3.34 14.57
C THR A 173 6.04 3.27 15.74
N PHE A 174 4.89 2.68 15.50
CA PHE A 174 3.86 2.45 16.51
C PHE A 174 3.84 0.97 16.87
N GLY A 175 3.60 0.65 18.13
CA GLY A 175 3.46 -0.74 18.56
C GLY A 175 2.90 -0.83 19.96
N ASP A 176 2.36 -1.99 20.30
CA ASP A 176 1.99 -2.36 21.67
C ASP A 176 3.25 -2.73 22.49
N TYR A 177 4.29 -1.90 22.36
CA TYR A 177 5.50 -2.10 23.13
C TYR A 177 5.25 -1.70 24.58
N SER A 178 5.62 -2.58 25.50
CA SER A 178 5.82 -2.15 26.88
C SER A 178 6.96 -1.10 26.91
N PRO A 179 7.01 -0.20 27.87
CA PRO A 179 8.11 0.76 28.00
C PRO A 179 9.51 0.09 27.93
N HIS A 180 9.64 -1.11 28.48
CA HIS A 180 10.86 -1.90 28.41
C HIS A 180 11.16 -2.40 26.98
N GLY A 181 10.17 -2.88 26.25
CA GLY A 181 10.35 -3.36 24.87
C GLY A 181 10.72 -2.25 23.88
N LEU A 182 10.39 -0.99 24.14
CA LEU A 182 10.89 0.15 23.36
C LEU A 182 12.38 0.40 23.59
N ILE A 183 12.86 0.28 24.83
CA ILE A 183 14.27 0.43 25.19
C ILE A 183 15.08 -0.71 24.57
N ASP A 184 14.63 -1.95 24.72
CA ASP A 184 15.28 -3.13 24.14
C ASP A 184 15.40 -2.99 22.61
N HIS A 185 14.39 -2.45 21.94
CA HIS A 185 14.41 -2.25 20.49
C HIS A 185 15.37 -1.13 20.04
N VAL A 186 15.60 -0.11 20.85
CA VAL A 186 16.62 0.93 20.59
C VAL A 186 18.01 0.33 20.73
N ASP A 187 18.26 -0.45 21.77
CA ASP A 187 19.55 -1.09 22.03
C ASP A 187 19.92 -2.11 20.92
N GLU A 188 18.93 -2.82 20.35
CA GLU A 188 19.14 -3.69 19.18
C GLU A 188 19.50 -2.95 17.89
N LEU A 189 19.12 -1.67 17.76
CA LEU A 189 19.40 -0.87 16.57
C LEU A 189 20.75 -0.14 16.64
N GLU A 190 21.33 -0.01 17.83
CA GLU A 190 22.65 0.60 18.07
C GLU A 190 23.80 -0.45 18.09
N ALA A 191 23.51 -1.73 18.01
CA ALA A 191 24.47 -2.84 18.00
C ALA A 191 24.75 -3.35 16.58
#